data_9285af52fd5df7f29c9104a431f8b278
#
_entry.id   9285af52fd5df7f29c9104a431f8b278
#
_cell.length_a   1.000
_cell.length_b   1.000
_cell.length_c   1.000
_cell.angle_alpha   90.00
_cell.angle_beta   90.00
_cell.angle_gamma   90.00
#
_symmetry.space_group_name_H-M   'P 1'
#
loop_
_entity.id
_entity.type
_entity.pdbx_description
1 polymer ?
#
loop_
_entity_poly.entity_id
_entity_poly.type
_entity_poly.pdbx_seq_one_letter_code
_entity_poly.pdbx_strand_id
1 'polypeptide(L)'
;MITGVVNTKSFIPSGYRFDPDIHLSEGVQVRREIAALPYEISNVGENAERVFYGNIFSRIFVKKPEFGVEYLAASDTVLTDLSTGRYLSIAQANRLSYLKIKKDWILVTCSGTLGNISYTNGNYLGKIATHDLIRIVPNDNKVKRGTLYAFLASKYGYHQITQSQFSGVVKHINDSQTMDIKVPVFPDDIQLKTDSLIKESAELREKAQAALNEAKLKLKNYISFPYEHQNYKTGIVSSKDVWKSLQHRLDPPALMNDGVLAMKDVTSHMQHSTIGDINAIVRRPGIFKRNYVANGIPYIKGSEIFLNNPFRRCEHLSRTRTPFIDEMTLYEGQILITCAGSVGSVKMITKEYEDKKAIGSQDIIRLISNDELYTREYLFTYLQMPFVYDYIQSMKYGSVIERIEPFHVESIPVVTPTKELSEEITLIIKRYMDYTYRAFIAEENAIQIVEEEIEKWNK
;
A
#
# COMPACT_ATOMS: atom_id res chain seq x y z
N MET A 1 -1.35 -29.31 14.20
CA MET A 1 -1.08 -29.02 15.63
C MET A 1 0.43 -29.17 15.81
N ILE A 2 1.13 -28.13 16.26
CA ILE A 2 2.57 -28.21 16.57
C ILE A 2 2.69 -28.74 17.99
N THR A 3 3.41 -29.82 18.20
CA THR A 3 3.69 -30.41 19.51
C THR A 3 5.20 -30.50 19.71
N GLY A 4 5.67 -30.30 20.93
CA GLY A 4 7.09 -30.36 21.24
C GLY A 4 7.36 -30.44 22.75
N VAL A 5 8.58 -30.78 23.09
CA VAL A 5 9.06 -30.80 24.47
C VAL A 5 9.80 -29.49 24.76
N VAL A 6 9.38 -28.81 25.82
CA VAL A 6 9.98 -27.54 26.26
C VAL A 6 10.82 -27.79 27.51
N ASN A 7 12.05 -27.30 27.48
CA ASN A 7 12.94 -27.41 28.64
C ASN A 7 12.53 -26.35 29.69
N THR A 8 12.53 -26.76 30.98
CA THR A 8 12.19 -25.84 32.09
C THR A 8 13.07 -24.59 32.13
N LYS A 9 14.32 -24.66 31.68
CA LYS A 9 15.21 -23.49 31.58
C LYS A 9 14.72 -22.41 30.63
N SER A 10 13.84 -22.73 29.65
CA SER A 10 13.28 -21.77 28.72
C SER A 10 12.14 -20.93 29.31
N PHE A 11 11.58 -21.32 30.47
CA PHE A 11 10.53 -20.55 31.14
C PHE A 11 11.04 -19.28 31.82
N ILE A 12 12.29 -19.27 32.29
CA ILE A 12 12.88 -18.09 32.96
C ILE A 12 12.98 -16.90 31.99
N PRO A 13 13.61 -17.04 30.81
CA PRO A 13 13.67 -15.93 29.83
C PRO A 13 12.32 -15.50 29.29
N SER A 14 11.30 -16.37 29.31
CA SER A 14 9.95 -16.06 28.85
C SER A 14 9.06 -15.41 29.92
N GLY A 15 9.58 -15.10 31.09
CA GLY A 15 8.81 -14.58 32.24
C GLY A 15 7.80 -15.60 32.78
N TYR A 16 8.16 -16.89 32.76
CA TYR A 16 7.32 -18.02 33.20
C TYR A 16 6.00 -18.19 32.42
N ARG A 17 5.97 -17.77 31.15
CA ARG A 17 4.82 -17.99 30.28
C ARG A 17 4.74 -19.45 29.84
N PHE A 18 3.52 -20.02 29.87
CA PHE A 18 3.21 -21.41 29.49
C PHE A 18 2.51 -21.54 28.13
N ASP A 19 2.24 -20.45 27.45
CA ASP A 19 1.59 -20.49 26.14
C ASP A 19 2.52 -21.13 25.09
N PRO A 20 2.00 -22.07 24.28
CA PRO A 20 2.80 -22.80 23.29
C PRO A 20 3.51 -21.89 22.27
N ASP A 21 2.90 -20.78 21.91
CA ASP A 21 3.41 -19.85 20.90
C ASP A 21 4.78 -19.26 21.27
N ILE A 22 5.06 -19.10 22.56
CA ILE A 22 6.37 -18.60 23.03
C ILE A 22 7.48 -19.65 22.94
N HIS A 23 7.13 -20.93 23.00
CA HIS A 23 8.09 -22.01 23.12
C HIS A 23 8.26 -22.85 21.85
N LEU A 24 7.20 -22.92 21.01
CA LEU A 24 7.11 -23.81 19.86
C LEU A 24 6.84 -23.06 18.54
N SER A 25 6.76 -21.72 18.55
CA SER A 25 6.55 -20.94 17.33
C SER A 25 7.76 -20.95 16.40
N GLU A 26 7.52 -20.61 15.14
CA GLU A 26 8.57 -20.39 14.14
C GLU A 26 9.60 -19.35 14.61
N GLY A 27 9.19 -18.36 15.41
CA GLY A 27 10.10 -17.36 15.96
C GLY A 27 11.14 -17.96 16.93
N VAL A 28 10.83 -19.04 17.67
CA VAL A 28 11.81 -19.75 18.50
C VAL A 28 12.83 -20.47 17.64
N GLN A 29 12.36 -21.14 16.58
CA GLN A 29 13.24 -21.81 15.63
C GLN A 29 14.17 -20.81 14.96
N VAL A 30 13.64 -19.72 14.46
CA VAL A 30 14.40 -18.63 13.84
C VAL A 30 15.47 -18.07 14.78
N ARG A 31 15.16 -17.85 16.07
CA ARG A 31 16.18 -17.41 17.04
C ARG A 31 17.31 -18.41 17.23
N ARG A 32 17.01 -19.71 17.17
CA ARG A 32 18.03 -20.77 17.22
C ARG A 32 18.91 -20.78 15.97
N GLU A 33 18.29 -20.65 14.80
CA GLU A 33 18.99 -20.56 13.53
C GLU A 33 19.93 -19.34 13.49
N ILE A 34 19.46 -18.18 13.96
CA ILE A 34 20.28 -16.97 14.07
C ILE A 34 21.42 -17.16 15.08
N ALA A 35 21.16 -17.78 16.24
CA ALA A 35 22.18 -18.02 17.27
C ALA A 35 23.26 -19.03 16.83
N ALA A 36 22.97 -19.86 15.83
CA ALA A 36 23.93 -20.82 15.27
C ALA A 36 24.84 -20.24 14.19
N LEU A 37 24.58 -18.99 13.73
CA LEU A 37 25.38 -18.33 12.71
C LEU A 37 26.81 -18.05 13.21
N PRO A 38 27.82 -18.08 12.34
CA PRO A 38 29.23 -17.79 12.69
C PRO A 38 29.51 -16.29 12.84
N TYR A 39 28.48 -15.50 13.09
CA TYR A 39 28.53 -14.03 13.17
C TYR A 39 28.29 -13.55 14.60
N GLU A 40 28.77 -12.36 14.90
CA GLU A 40 28.32 -11.65 16.10
C GLU A 40 26.80 -11.43 16.02
N ILE A 41 26.10 -11.73 17.10
CA ILE A 41 24.67 -11.49 17.22
C ILE A 41 24.47 -10.29 18.11
N SER A 42 23.97 -9.21 17.52
CA SER A 42 23.51 -8.01 18.20
C SER A 42 21.98 -8.03 18.38
N ASN A 43 21.41 -6.91 18.75
CA ASN A 43 19.95 -6.73 18.79
C ASN A 43 19.56 -5.36 18.20
N VAL A 44 18.26 -5.15 17.95
CA VAL A 44 17.76 -3.89 17.39
C VAL A 44 18.12 -2.70 18.26
N GLY A 45 18.07 -2.83 19.60
CA GLY A 45 18.41 -1.75 20.54
C GLY A 45 19.85 -1.28 20.43
N GLU A 46 20.81 -2.18 20.17
CA GLU A 46 22.23 -1.82 19.93
C GLU A 46 22.44 -1.09 18.59
N ASN A 47 21.57 -1.34 17.63
CA ASN A 47 21.63 -0.80 16.27
C ASN A 47 20.71 0.41 16.04
N ALA A 48 20.15 0.97 17.10
CA ALA A 48 19.29 2.14 17.06
C ALA A 48 19.72 3.22 18.09
N GLU A 49 19.68 4.47 17.70
CA GLU A 49 19.76 5.60 18.63
C GLU A 49 18.53 5.62 19.55
N ARG A 50 17.40 5.22 18.99
CA ARG A 50 16.12 5.25 19.69
C ARG A 50 15.14 4.26 19.06
N VAL A 51 14.42 3.54 19.93
CA VAL A 51 13.24 2.75 19.58
C VAL A 51 12.09 3.26 20.43
N PHE A 52 10.99 3.69 19.81
CA PHE A 52 9.86 4.29 20.53
C PHE A 52 8.55 4.19 19.79
N TYR A 53 7.46 4.30 20.51
CA TYR A 53 6.10 4.50 19.99
C TYR A 53 5.45 5.72 20.65
N GLY A 54 4.29 6.15 20.12
CA GLY A 54 3.59 7.31 20.65
C GLY A 54 2.65 6.99 21.80
N ASN A 55 2.35 7.99 22.65
CA ASN A 55 1.24 7.88 23.56
C ASN A 55 -0.09 7.95 22.82
N ILE A 56 -1.11 7.29 23.34
CA ILE A 56 -2.48 7.34 22.80
C ILE A 56 -2.97 8.79 22.81
N PHE A 57 -3.55 9.24 21.72
CA PHE A 57 -4.14 10.57 21.59
C PHE A 57 -5.42 10.53 20.75
N SER A 58 -6.37 11.40 21.07
CA SER A 58 -7.54 11.66 20.24
C SER A 58 -7.12 12.47 19.01
N ARG A 59 -7.71 12.20 17.85
CA ARG A 59 -7.33 12.83 16.58
C ARG A 59 -8.29 13.98 16.26
N ILE A 60 -7.75 15.19 16.12
CA ILE A 60 -8.51 16.39 15.74
C ILE A 60 -8.19 16.66 14.26
N PHE A 61 -9.06 16.15 13.38
CA PHE A 61 -8.92 16.33 11.94
C PHE A 61 -9.49 17.66 11.46
N VAL A 62 -8.82 18.23 10.46
CA VAL A 62 -9.28 19.41 9.71
C VAL A 62 -9.52 19.03 8.26
N LYS A 63 -10.46 19.73 7.60
CA LYS A 63 -10.84 19.43 6.22
C LYS A 63 -9.85 19.98 5.20
N LYS A 64 -9.31 21.17 5.45
CA LYS A 64 -8.45 21.87 4.50
C LYS A 64 -6.98 21.63 4.81
N PRO A 65 -6.15 21.27 3.81
CA PRO A 65 -4.73 20.96 3.99
C PRO A 65 -3.93 22.09 4.63
N GLU A 66 -4.25 23.35 4.31
CA GLU A 66 -3.57 24.54 4.82
C GLU A 66 -3.67 24.71 6.35
N PHE A 67 -4.66 24.06 6.98
CA PHE A 67 -4.84 24.10 8.45
C PHE A 67 -4.34 22.85 9.15
N GLY A 68 -3.69 21.94 8.45
CA GLY A 68 -3.31 20.65 8.99
C GLY A 68 -1.98 20.11 8.52
N VAL A 69 -1.58 19.01 9.16
CA VAL A 69 -0.43 18.19 8.79
C VAL A 69 -0.96 16.81 8.43
N GLU A 70 -0.51 16.25 7.31
CA GLU A 70 -0.98 14.97 6.82
C GLU A 70 -0.72 13.85 7.83
N TYR A 71 -1.75 13.02 8.04
CA TYR A 71 -1.77 11.96 9.03
C TYR A 71 -1.80 10.58 8.40
N LEU A 72 -0.93 9.69 8.86
CA LEU A 72 -0.86 8.29 8.46
C LEU A 72 -1.35 7.37 9.58
N ALA A 73 -2.31 6.50 9.28
CA ALA A 73 -2.58 5.33 10.11
C ALA A 73 -1.47 4.27 9.92
N ALA A 74 -1.45 3.25 10.76
CA ALA A 74 -0.45 2.19 10.66
C ALA A 74 -0.48 1.47 9.30
N SER A 75 -1.68 1.19 8.77
CA SER A 75 -1.87 0.56 7.46
C SER A 75 -1.40 1.41 6.28
N ASP A 76 -1.39 2.74 6.43
CA ASP A 76 -1.01 3.62 5.33
C ASP A 76 0.50 3.61 5.08
N THR A 77 1.29 3.32 6.10
CA THR A 77 2.75 3.40 6.02
C THR A 77 3.39 2.39 5.07
N VAL A 78 2.66 1.40 4.63
CA VAL A 78 3.12 0.38 3.66
C VAL A 78 2.54 0.57 2.26
N LEU A 79 1.78 1.64 2.03
CA LEU A 79 1.16 1.93 0.73
C LEU A 79 2.13 2.64 -0.22
N THR A 80 1.90 2.46 -1.51
CA THR A 80 2.66 3.16 -2.57
C THR A 80 2.37 4.66 -2.60
N ASP A 81 1.12 5.07 -2.35
CA ASP A 81 0.73 6.47 -2.21
C ASP A 81 0.40 6.76 -0.74
N LEU A 82 1.12 7.71 -0.17
CA LEU A 82 0.95 8.16 1.21
C LEU A 82 0.02 9.38 1.33
N SER A 83 -0.64 9.77 0.26
CA SER A 83 -1.61 10.88 0.23
C SER A 83 -2.96 10.41 0.77
N THR A 84 -3.15 10.53 2.08
CA THR A 84 -4.35 10.01 2.76
C THR A 84 -5.54 10.95 2.73
N GLY A 85 -5.34 12.23 2.42
CA GLY A 85 -6.37 13.28 2.54
C GLY A 85 -6.82 13.55 3.98
N ARG A 86 -6.15 12.98 4.99
CA ARG A 86 -6.44 13.18 6.41
C ARG A 86 -5.41 14.11 7.02
N TYR A 87 -5.86 15.19 7.61
CA TYR A 87 -4.98 16.23 8.16
C TYR A 87 -5.29 16.46 9.64
N LEU A 88 -4.29 16.24 10.52
CA LEU A 88 -4.38 16.69 11.92
C LEU A 88 -4.23 18.21 11.98
N SER A 89 -4.98 18.86 12.86
CA SER A 89 -4.85 20.31 13.06
C SER A 89 -3.40 20.72 13.38
N ILE A 90 -2.93 21.85 12.87
CA ILE A 90 -1.57 22.36 13.10
C ILE A 90 -1.24 22.42 14.59
N ALA A 91 -2.19 22.87 15.43
CA ALA A 91 -2.00 22.96 16.88
C ALA A 91 -1.72 21.59 17.51
N GLN A 92 -2.44 20.55 17.08
CA GLN A 92 -2.19 19.18 17.54
C GLN A 92 -0.89 18.63 16.97
N ALA A 93 -0.63 18.85 15.69
CA ALA A 93 0.59 18.41 15.03
C ALA A 93 1.86 18.97 15.69
N ASN A 94 1.81 20.21 16.18
CA ASN A 94 2.93 20.83 16.89
C ASN A 94 3.16 20.16 18.26
N ARG A 95 2.11 19.80 19.00
CA ARG A 95 2.22 19.04 20.26
C ARG A 95 2.77 17.62 20.04
N LEU A 96 2.50 17.04 18.87
CA LEU A 96 2.94 15.70 18.48
C LEU A 96 4.19 15.73 17.58
N SER A 97 4.98 16.81 17.62
CA SER A 97 6.14 17.00 16.75
C SER A 97 7.15 15.84 16.81
N TYR A 98 7.26 15.15 17.96
CA TYR A 98 8.10 13.97 18.14
C TYR A 98 7.64 12.76 17.31
N LEU A 99 6.38 12.73 16.84
CA LEU A 99 5.83 11.69 15.96
C LEU A 99 5.96 12.02 14.48
N LYS A 100 6.47 13.22 14.12
CA LYS A 100 6.77 13.57 12.72
C LYS A 100 7.83 12.61 12.19
N ILE A 101 7.51 11.97 11.07
CA ILE A 101 8.40 10.99 10.45
C ILE A 101 9.59 11.73 9.82
N LYS A 102 10.78 11.17 9.99
CA LYS A 102 12.01 11.60 9.31
C LYS A 102 12.45 10.55 8.31
N LYS A 103 13.35 10.91 7.42
CA LYS A 103 13.97 10.01 6.44
C LYS A 103 14.85 8.98 7.16
N ASP A 104 14.96 7.81 6.55
CA ASP A 104 15.83 6.71 7.00
C ASP A 104 15.45 6.09 8.37
N TRP A 105 14.22 6.28 8.81
CA TRP A 105 13.65 5.53 9.92
C TRP A 105 13.05 4.21 9.44
N ILE A 106 12.93 3.25 10.35
CA ILE A 106 12.19 2.02 10.13
C ILE A 106 10.92 2.07 10.97
N LEU A 107 9.77 1.90 10.33
CA LEU A 107 8.47 1.86 10.99
C LEU A 107 7.98 0.43 11.06
N VAL A 108 7.50 -0.01 12.23
CA VAL A 108 6.94 -1.35 12.44
C VAL A 108 5.54 -1.21 13.03
N THR A 109 4.54 -1.85 12.43
CA THR A 109 3.18 -1.88 13.00
C THR A 109 3.16 -2.73 14.27
N CYS A 110 2.69 -2.15 15.37
CA CYS A 110 2.71 -2.78 16.68
C CYS A 110 1.35 -3.24 17.18
N SER A 111 0.27 -2.99 16.43
CA SER A 111 -1.09 -3.45 16.74
C SER A 111 -1.87 -3.82 15.48
N GLY A 112 -2.88 -4.68 15.61
CA GLY A 112 -3.69 -5.14 14.50
C GLY A 112 -2.91 -6.05 13.54
N THR A 113 -2.56 -5.57 12.36
CA THR A 113 -1.70 -6.29 11.40
C THR A 113 -0.23 -6.13 11.79
N LEU A 114 0.23 -6.96 12.74
CA LEU A 114 1.59 -6.90 13.25
C LEU A 114 2.66 -7.19 12.20
N GLY A 115 3.82 -6.54 12.35
CA GLY A 115 5.01 -6.85 11.59
C GLY A 115 5.02 -6.34 10.16
N ASN A 116 4.08 -5.45 9.80
CA ASN A 116 4.27 -4.65 8.60
C ASN A 116 5.39 -3.65 8.86
N ILE A 117 6.30 -3.53 7.90
CA ILE A 117 7.51 -2.75 8.05
C ILE A 117 7.73 -1.83 6.86
N SER A 118 8.20 -0.61 7.11
CA SER A 118 8.49 0.39 6.08
C SER A 118 9.84 1.05 6.35
N TYR A 119 10.63 1.25 5.30
CA TYR A 119 11.79 2.14 5.32
C TYR A 119 11.35 3.52 4.84
N THR A 120 11.54 4.54 5.67
CA THR A 120 11.02 5.87 5.37
C THR A 120 11.96 6.64 4.43
N ASN A 121 11.36 7.31 3.47
CA ASN A 121 12.03 8.13 2.46
C ASN A 121 11.43 9.56 2.44
N GLY A 122 11.74 10.36 1.43
CA GLY A 122 11.25 11.73 1.28
C GLY A 122 9.73 11.85 1.24
N ASN A 123 9.00 10.83 0.76
CA ASN A 123 7.54 10.85 0.69
C ASN A 123 6.86 10.85 2.07
N TYR A 124 7.58 10.42 3.13
CA TYR A 124 7.09 10.43 4.52
C TYR A 124 7.36 11.74 5.25
N LEU A 125 8.26 12.59 4.74
CA LEU A 125 8.73 13.77 5.46
C LEU A 125 7.58 14.72 5.81
N GLY A 126 7.61 15.16 7.08
CA GLY A 126 6.64 16.12 7.60
C GLY A 126 5.29 15.53 7.99
N LYS A 127 4.98 14.30 7.59
CA LYS A 127 3.74 13.61 7.98
C LYS A 127 3.82 13.12 9.43
N ILE A 128 2.67 13.03 10.10
CA ILE A 128 2.54 12.45 11.43
C ILE A 128 1.87 11.09 11.32
N ALA A 129 2.52 10.05 11.84
CA ALA A 129 1.89 8.74 11.93
C ALA A 129 1.28 8.47 13.31
N THR A 130 0.32 7.55 13.32
CA THR A 130 -0.36 7.06 14.52
C THR A 130 0.61 6.66 15.65
N HIS A 131 0.11 6.60 16.88
CA HIS A 131 0.85 6.04 18.02
C HIS A 131 1.09 4.52 17.87
N ASP A 132 0.24 3.79 17.14
CA ASP A 132 0.33 2.34 16.90
C ASP A 132 1.45 1.94 15.93
N LEU A 133 2.58 2.63 15.98
CA LEU A 133 3.78 2.37 15.20
C LEU A 133 5.01 2.47 16.09
N ILE A 134 5.83 1.43 16.08
CA ILE A 134 7.18 1.51 16.62
C ILE A 134 8.07 2.16 15.57
N ARG A 135 8.84 3.14 16.03
CA ARG A 135 9.81 3.88 15.24
C ARG A 135 11.20 3.46 15.69
N ILE A 136 11.96 2.92 14.78
CA ILE A 136 13.37 2.58 14.98
C ILE A 136 14.18 3.66 14.25
N VAL A 137 15.05 4.35 14.98
CA VAL A 137 16.01 5.32 14.43
C VAL A 137 17.37 4.63 14.39
N PRO A 138 17.82 4.11 13.25
CA PRO A 138 19.08 3.38 13.16
C PRO A 138 20.30 4.27 13.45
N ASN A 139 21.35 3.69 14.05
CA ASN A 139 22.60 4.39 14.39
C ASN A 139 23.80 3.99 13.49
N ASP A 140 23.62 2.97 12.63
CA ASP A 140 24.65 2.42 11.74
C ASP A 140 25.95 1.93 12.43
N ASN A 141 25.91 1.63 13.72
CA ASN A 141 27.13 1.26 14.49
C ASN A 141 27.66 -0.13 14.08
N LYS A 142 26.87 -1.20 14.28
CA LYS A 142 27.22 -2.58 13.95
C LYS A 142 26.55 -3.05 12.69
N VAL A 143 25.30 -2.63 12.47
CA VAL A 143 24.49 -3.02 11.31
C VAL A 143 24.01 -1.77 10.60
N LYS A 144 24.27 -1.69 9.28
CA LYS A 144 23.80 -0.58 8.44
C LYS A 144 22.28 -0.53 8.38
N ARG A 145 21.70 0.68 8.30
CA ARG A 145 20.24 0.89 8.35
C ARG A 145 19.46 0.13 7.32
N GLY A 146 19.94 0.07 6.09
CA GLY A 146 19.30 -0.70 5.02
C GLY A 146 19.38 -2.20 5.27
N THR A 147 20.49 -2.70 5.80
CA THR A 147 20.65 -4.11 6.20
C THR A 147 19.72 -4.45 7.37
N LEU A 148 19.61 -3.56 8.37
CA LEU A 148 18.67 -3.72 9.48
C LEU A 148 17.23 -3.80 8.98
N TYR A 149 16.85 -2.91 8.05
CA TYR A 149 15.53 -2.98 7.42
C TYR A 149 15.32 -4.29 6.66
N ALA A 150 16.27 -4.68 5.79
CA ALA A 150 16.15 -5.91 5.01
C ALA A 150 16.01 -7.14 5.89
N PHE A 151 16.78 -7.21 7.00
CA PHE A 151 16.67 -8.28 7.99
C PHE A 151 15.29 -8.28 8.68
N LEU A 152 14.83 -7.13 9.18
CA LEU A 152 13.53 -7.04 9.85
C LEU A 152 12.36 -7.34 8.89
N ALA A 153 12.51 -7.03 7.61
CA ALA A 153 11.54 -7.30 6.56
C ALA A 153 11.54 -8.76 6.07
N SER A 154 12.64 -9.50 6.30
CA SER A 154 12.77 -10.91 5.98
C SER A 154 11.86 -11.81 6.83
N LYS A 155 11.72 -13.07 6.45
CA LYS A 155 11.02 -14.07 7.28
C LYS A 155 11.60 -14.18 8.69
N TYR A 156 12.92 -14.03 8.84
CA TYR A 156 13.63 -14.11 10.12
C TYR A 156 13.28 -12.94 11.06
N GLY A 157 13.21 -11.73 10.55
CA GLY A 157 12.74 -10.57 11.32
C GLY A 157 11.28 -10.68 11.67
N TYR A 158 10.44 -11.01 10.69
CA TYR A 158 8.99 -11.12 10.86
C TYR A 158 8.59 -12.14 11.94
N HIS A 159 9.18 -13.35 11.92
CA HIS A 159 8.84 -14.36 12.91
C HIS A 159 9.29 -13.98 14.32
N GLN A 160 10.38 -13.24 14.49
CA GLN A 160 10.78 -12.71 15.79
C GLN A 160 9.83 -11.61 16.28
N ILE A 161 9.40 -10.69 15.39
CA ILE A 161 8.43 -9.64 15.69
C ILE A 161 7.12 -10.26 16.15
N THR A 162 6.61 -11.25 15.42
CA THR A 162 5.30 -11.86 15.68
C THR A 162 5.32 -12.85 16.86
N GLN A 163 6.47 -13.45 17.18
CA GLN A 163 6.62 -14.31 18.36
C GLN A 163 6.39 -13.55 19.67
N SER A 164 6.86 -12.31 19.74
CA SER A 164 6.85 -11.50 20.96
C SER A 164 5.47 -10.93 21.30
N GLN A 165 4.42 -11.25 20.53
CA GLN A 165 3.06 -10.73 20.73
C GLN A 165 2.49 -11.07 22.10
N PHE A 166 1.74 -10.14 22.67
CA PHE A 166 0.98 -10.31 23.90
C PHE A 166 -0.47 -9.83 23.71
N SER A 167 -1.36 -10.18 24.64
CA SER A 167 -2.81 -9.92 24.61
C SER A 167 -3.62 -10.91 23.76
N GLY A 168 -4.85 -11.22 24.23
CA GLY A 168 -5.68 -12.30 23.67
C GLY A 168 -6.49 -11.92 22.43
N VAL A 169 -7.05 -10.70 22.37
CA VAL A 169 -7.95 -10.28 21.27
C VAL A 169 -7.23 -9.44 20.24
N VAL A 170 -6.45 -8.43 20.67
CA VAL A 170 -5.60 -7.64 19.79
C VAL A 170 -4.15 -7.88 20.17
N LYS A 171 -3.41 -8.47 19.24
CA LYS A 171 -2.00 -8.76 19.43
C LYS A 171 -1.17 -7.48 19.39
N HIS A 172 -0.28 -7.30 20.35
CA HIS A 172 0.60 -6.13 20.46
C HIS A 172 2.05 -6.55 20.66
N ILE A 173 2.95 -5.68 20.23
CA ILE A 173 4.37 -5.67 20.60
C ILE A 173 4.73 -4.28 21.11
N ASN A 174 5.74 -4.18 21.97
CA ASN A 174 6.23 -2.91 22.50
C ASN A 174 7.68 -2.63 22.07
N ASP A 175 8.19 -1.48 22.45
CA ASP A 175 9.55 -1.04 22.14
C ASP A 175 10.63 -1.94 22.77
N SER A 176 10.45 -2.35 24.03
CA SER A 176 11.39 -3.27 24.69
C SER A 176 11.52 -4.60 23.95
N GLN A 177 10.40 -5.22 23.58
CA GLN A 177 10.39 -6.46 22.80
C GLN A 177 11.00 -6.27 21.41
N THR A 178 10.83 -5.09 20.82
CA THR A 178 11.44 -4.77 19.52
C THR A 178 12.95 -4.59 19.67
N MET A 179 13.41 -3.94 20.75
CA MET A 179 14.85 -3.80 21.03
C MET A 179 15.54 -5.15 21.21
N ASP A 180 14.86 -6.17 21.75
CA ASP A 180 15.38 -7.51 22.01
C ASP A 180 15.48 -8.42 20.77
N ILE A 181 14.95 -8.00 19.60
CA ILE A 181 15.04 -8.77 18.35
C ILE A 181 16.51 -8.98 18.01
N LYS A 182 16.90 -10.25 17.82
CA LYS A 182 18.27 -10.65 17.50
C LYS A 182 18.58 -10.38 16.03
N VAL A 183 19.69 -9.69 15.78
CA VAL A 183 20.14 -9.25 14.47
C VAL A 183 21.58 -9.72 14.25
N PRO A 184 21.86 -10.52 13.21
CA PRO A 184 23.23 -10.88 12.86
C PRO A 184 24.01 -9.66 12.36
N VAL A 185 25.25 -9.54 12.78
CA VAL A 185 26.21 -8.59 12.20
C VAL A 185 26.84 -9.27 10.99
N PHE A 186 26.21 -9.07 9.83
CA PHE A 186 26.67 -9.67 8.57
C PHE A 186 28.04 -9.12 8.15
N PRO A 187 28.79 -9.84 7.30
CA PRO A 187 30.02 -9.32 6.68
C PRO A 187 29.80 -7.99 5.94
N ASP A 188 30.84 -7.17 5.86
CA ASP A 188 30.74 -5.81 5.33
C ASP A 188 30.24 -5.76 3.87
N ASP A 189 30.62 -6.73 3.04
CA ASP A 189 30.18 -6.81 1.64
C ASP A 189 28.66 -7.04 1.54
N ILE A 190 28.12 -7.93 2.38
CA ILE A 190 26.67 -8.17 2.51
C ILE A 190 25.96 -6.89 2.98
N GLN A 191 26.51 -6.26 4.04
CA GLN A 191 25.91 -5.04 4.59
C GLN A 191 25.93 -3.89 3.58
N LEU A 192 27.04 -3.66 2.90
CA LEU A 192 27.16 -2.59 1.89
C LEU A 192 26.18 -2.80 0.75
N LYS A 193 26.07 -4.04 0.26
CA LYS A 193 25.15 -4.39 -0.84
C LYS A 193 23.69 -4.20 -0.47
N THR A 194 23.28 -4.76 0.65
CA THR A 194 21.88 -4.68 1.12
C THR A 194 21.49 -3.25 1.48
N ASP A 195 22.37 -2.49 2.15
CA ASP A 195 22.14 -1.07 2.46
C ASP A 195 21.99 -0.22 1.21
N SER A 196 22.84 -0.43 0.20
CA SER A 196 22.75 0.27 -1.07
C SER A 196 21.43 -0.03 -1.80
N LEU A 197 21.01 -1.29 -1.85
CA LEU A 197 19.75 -1.69 -2.49
C LEU A 197 18.52 -1.08 -1.82
N ILE A 198 18.49 -1.03 -0.49
CA ILE A 198 17.36 -0.41 0.23
C ILE A 198 17.32 1.11 0.01
N LYS A 199 18.47 1.78 0.01
CA LYS A 199 18.57 3.21 -0.31
C LYS A 199 18.13 3.48 -1.76
N GLU A 200 18.57 2.67 -2.71
CA GLU A 200 18.13 2.73 -4.11
C GLU A 200 16.61 2.57 -4.21
N SER A 201 16.05 1.57 -3.55
CA SER A 201 14.58 1.37 -3.50
C SER A 201 13.86 2.60 -2.97
N ALA A 202 14.36 3.20 -1.88
CA ALA A 202 13.78 4.40 -1.29
C ALA A 202 13.79 5.60 -2.25
N GLU A 203 14.91 5.85 -2.93
CA GLU A 203 15.06 6.93 -3.91
C GLU A 203 14.18 6.71 -5.15
N LEU A 204 14.10 5.47 -5.64
CA LEU A 204 13.23 5.14 -6.77
C LEU A 204 11.75 5.36 -6.44
N ARG A 205 11.31 5.08 -5.20
CA ARG A 205 9.94 5.40 -4.75
C ARG A 205 9.68 6.91 -4.67
N GLU A 206 10.67 7.71 -4.28
CA GLU A 206 10.56 9.18 -4.34
C GLU A 206 10.39 9.65 -5.80
N LYS A 207 11.21 9.13 -6.72
CA LYS A 207 11.13 9.44 -8.16
C LYS A 207 9.80 8.99 -8.77
N ALA A 208 9.29 7.81 -8.40
CA ALA A 208 8.00 7.33 -8.86
C ALA A 208 6.88 8.27 -8.43
N GLN A 209 6.82 8.65 -7.15
CA GLN A 209 5.79 9.57 -6.66
C GLN A 209 5.88 10.94 -7.33
N ALA A 210 7.10 11.45 -7.56
CA ALA A 210 7.31 12.72 -8.26
C ALA A 210 6.79 12.66 -9.71
N ALA A 211 7.06 11.57 -10.43
CA ALA A 211 6.54 11.36 -11.79
C ALA A 211 5.01 11.29 -11.82
N LEU A 212 4.39 10.57 -10.89
CA LEU A 212 2.93 10.51 -10.79
C LEU A 212 2.32 11.90 -10.52
N ASN A 213 2.93 12.67 -9.62
CA ASN A 213 2.47 14.03 -9.33
C ASN A 213 2.66 14.98 -10.53
N GLU A 214 3.76 14.82 -11.30
CA GLU A 214 4.00 15.55 -12.56
C GLU A 214 2.88 15.30 -13.57
N ALA A 215 2.51 14.04 -13.80
CA ALA A 215 1.43 13.67 -14.72
C ALA A 215 0.08 14.26 -14.27
N LYS A 216 -0.25 14.13 -12.98
CA LYS A 216 -1.49 14.71 -12.40
C LYS A 216 -1.52 16.24 -12.55
N LEU A 217 -0.40 16.91 -12.35
CA LEU A 217 -0.31 18.36 -12.49
C LEU A 217 -0.51 18.82 -13.95
N LYS A 218 0.13 18.13 -14.91
CA LYS A 218 -0.07 18.42 -16.35
C LYS A 218 -1.53 18.26 -16.74
N LEU A 219 -2.17 17.18 -16.34
CA LEU A 219 -3.59 16.97 -16.62
C LEU A 219 -4.49 18.00 -15.94
N LYS A 220 -4.22 18.34 -14.66
CA LYS A 220 -4.94 19.39 -13.95
C LYS A 220 -4.86 20.73 -14.69
N ASN A 221 -3.67 21.10 -15.17
CA ASN A 221 -3.47 22.35 -15.90
C ASN A 221 -4.19 22.34 -17.27
N TYR A 222 -4.26 21.19 -17.94
CA TYR A 222 -5.00 21.05 -19.20
C TYR A 222 -6.50 21.20 -19.00
N ILE A 223 -7.06 20.53 -18.00
CA ILE A 223 -8.50 20.62 -17.68
C ILE A 223 -8.84 22.02 -17.17
N SER A 224 -7.89 22.73 -16.54
CA SER A 224 -8.00 24.11 -16.03
C SER A 224 -9.24 24.37 -15.16
N PHE A 225 -9.71 23.32 -14.46
CA PHE A 225 -10.89 23.38 -13.60
C PHE A 225 -10.49 23.44 -12.12
N PRO A 226 -10.84 24.51 -11.40
CA PRO A 226 -10.58 24.60 -9.96
C PRO A 226 -11.56 23.73 -9.19
N TYR A 227 -11.15 22.48 -8.91
CA TYR A 227 -11.97 21.58 -8.13
C TYR A 227 -11.77 21.80 -6.64
N GLU A 228 -12.85 22.17 -5.95
CA GLU A 228 -12.91 22.27 -4.48
C GLU A 228 -14.14 21.54 -3.95
N HIS A 229 -14.00 20.84 -2.83
CA HIS A 229 -15.14 20.24 -2.13
C HIS A 229 -16.03 21.33 -1.54
N GLN A 230 -17.25 21.46 -2.03
CA GLN A 230 -18.18 22.48 -1.58
C GLN A 230 -19.11 22.00 -0.47
N ASN A 231 -19.25 20.68 -0.28
CA ASN A 231 -20.12 20.06 0.74
C ASN A 231 -21.56 20.62 0.69
N TYR A 232 -22.17 20.70 -0.48
CA TYR A 232 -23.56 21.13 -0.62
C TYR A 232 -24.49 20.25 0.22
N LYS A 233 -25.29 20.92 1.08
CA LYS A 233 -26.30 20.22 1.89
C LYS A 233 -27.68 20.22 1.23
N THR A 234 -27.93 21.16 0.34
CA THR A 234 -29.23 21.33 -0.36
C THR A 234 -28.98 21.82 -1.77
N GLY A 235 -29.86 21.43 -2.70
CA GLY A 235 -29.81 21.88 -4.10
C GLY A 235 -31.08 21.51 -4.84
N ILE A 236 -31.22 22.03 -6.06
CA ILE A 236 -32.32 21.74 -6.96
C ILE A 236 -31.83 20.83 -8.07
N VAL A 237 -32.51 19.72 -8.27
CA VAL A 237 -32.23 18.73 -9.32
C VAL A 237 -33.44 18.67 -10.26
N SER A 238 -33.21 18.73 -11.56
CA SER A 238 -34.28 18.58 -12.53
C SER A 238 -34.66 17.11 -12.73
N SER A 239 -35.94 16.86 -13.08
CA SER A 239 -36.34 15.49 -13.46
C SER A 239 -35.53 14.94 -14.64
N LYS A 240 -35.08 15.81 -15.55
CA LYS A 240 -34.22 15.46 -16.68
C LYS A 240 -32.87 14.91 -16.20
N ASP A 241 -32.29 15.45 -15.10
CA ASP A 241 -31.04 14.97 -14.53
C ASP A 241 -31.22 13.58 -13.91
N VAL A 242 -32.35 13.31 -13.26
CA VAL A 242 -32.71 11.99 -12.76
C VAL A 242 -32.79 10.97 -13.89
N TRP A 243 -33.53 11.31 -14.98
CA TRP A 243 -33.66 10.42 -16.12
C TRP A 243 -32.34 10.16 -16.88
N LYS A 244 -31.42 11.11 -16.84
CA LYS A 244 -30.10 10.99 -17.45
C LYS A 244 -29.09 10.30 -16.52
N SER A 245 -29.36 10.23 -15.22
CA SER A 245 -28.46 9.57 -14.28
C SER A 245 -28.45 8.06 -14.52
N LEU A 246 -27.29 7.46 -14.32
CA LEU A 246 -27.15 6.02 -14.37
C LEU A 246 -28.05 5.38 -13.29
N GLN A 247 -28.87 4.39 -13.68
CA GLN A 247 -29.84 3.71 -12.82
C GLN A 247 -31.00 4.60 -12.32
N HIS A 248 -31.24 5.79 -12.87
CA HIS A 248 -32.36 6.69 -12.52
C HIS A 248 -32.52 6.92 -11.01
N ARG A 249 -31.41 7.12 -10.32
CA ARG A 249 -31.38 7.27 -8.86
C ARG A 249 -31.88 8.64 -8.43
N LEU A 250 -32.55 8.68 -7.27
CA LEU A 250 -33.12 9.90 -6.67
C LEU A 250 -32.35 10.35 -5.41
N ASP A 251 -31.33 9.59 -4.99
CA ASP A 251 -30.55 9.90 -3.80
C ASP A 251 -29.56 11.07 -4.05
N PRO A 252 -29.38 11.97 -3.09
CA PRO A 252 -28.52 13.13 -3.24
C PRO A 252 -27.07 12.82 -3.67
N PRO A 253 -26.39 11.78 -3.14
CA PRO A 253 -25.04 11.44 -3.58
C PRO A 253 -24.89 11.17 -5.08
N ALA A 254 -25.91 10.58 -5.71
CA ALA A 254 -25.89 10.29 -7.14
C ALA A 254 -26.10 11.53 -8.03
N LEU A 255 -26.69 12.60 -7.51
CA LEU A 255 -27.13 13.75 -8.30
C LEU A 255 -26.40 15.06 -7.93
N MET A 256 -25.90 15.16 -6.69
CA MET A 256 -25.38 16.41 -6.11
C MET A 256 -24.02 16.23 -5.42
N ASN A 257 -23.34 15.09 -5.61
CA ASN A 257 -21.96 14.93 -5.17
C ASN A 257 -21.06 15.96 -5.90
N ASP A 258 -20.05 16.49 -5.21
CA ASP A 258 -19.11 17.47 -5.77
C ASP A 258 -18.49 16.97 -7.09
N GLY A 259 -18.19 15.68 -7.19
CA GLY A 259 -17.69 15.05 -8.41
C GLY A 259 -18.70 15.06 -9.57
N VAL A 260 -20.00 14.88 -9.28
CA VAL A 260 -21.07 14.97 -10.32
C VAL A 260 -21.17 16.38 -10.87
N LEU A 261 -21.14 17.38 -10.00
CA LEU A 261 -21.21 18.78 -10.39
C LEU A 261 -19.97 19.19 -11.19
N ALA A 262 -18.79 18.80 -10.72
CA ALA A 262 -17.53 19.04 -11.41
C ALA A 262 -17.49 18.34 -12.79
N MET A 263 -17.94 17.09 -12.87
CA MET A 263 -18.00 16.36 -14.13
C MET A 263 -18.95 17.02 -15.14
N LYS A 264 -20.11 17.48 -14.68
CA LYS A 264 -21.05 18.25 -15.54
C LYS A 264 -20.40 19.51 -16.06
N ASP A 265 -19.69 20.26 -15.22
CA ASP A 265 -19.01 21.49 -15.63
C ASP A 265 -17.91 21.21 -16.64
N VAL A 266 -17.00 20.30 -16.35
CA VAL A 266 -15.89 19.90 -17.24
C VAL A 266 -16.42 19.44 -18.61
N THR A 267 -17.42 18.56 -18.61
CA THR A 267 -18.00 18.02 -19.86
C THR A 267 -18.82 19.02 -20.65
N SER A 268 -19.26 20.12 -20.03
CA SER A 268 -19.96 21.22 -20.74
C SER A 268 -19.01 22.11 -21.54
N HIS A 269 -17.72 22.16 -21.14
CA HIS A 269 -16.72 23.05 -21.75
C HIS A 269 -15.64 22.32 -22.54
N MET A 270 -15.47 21.00 -22.31
CA MET A 270 -14.43 20.22 -22.96
C MET A 270 -15.00 19.06 -23.77
N GLN A 271 -14.36 18.79 -24.89
CA GLN A 271 -14.66 17.58 -25.66
C GLN A 271 -14.36 16.35 -24.81
N HIS A 272 -15.22 15.38 -24.84
CA HIS A 272 -15.11 14.16 -24.05
C HIS A 272 -15.76 12.97 -24.76
N SER A 273 -15.37 11.76 -24.34
CA SER A 273 -16.01 10.49 -24.66
C SER A 273 -16.30 9.75 -23.35
N THR A 274 -17.03 8.64 -23.38
CA THR A 274 -17.08 7.76 -22.22
C THR A 274 -16.02 6.66 -22.33
N ILE A 275 -15.64 6.02 -21.22
CA ILE A 275 -14.72 4.89 -21.26
C ILE A 275 -15.27 3.75 -22.14
N GLY A 276 -16.61 3.58 -22.19
CA GLY A 276 -17.25 2.58 -23.03
C GLY A 276 -17.26 2.90 -24.53
N ASP A 277 -17.07 4.17 -24.90
CA ASP A 277 -17.07 4.63 -26.29
C ASP A 277 -15.67 4.65 -26.93
N ILE A 278 -14.62 4.47 -26.15
CA ILE A 278 -13.23 4.40 -26.63
C ILE A 278 -12.81 2.91 -26.78
N ASN A 279 -11.69 2.67 -27.45
CA ASN A 279 -11.16 1.31 -27.63
C ASN A 279 -10.57 0.75 -26.32
N ALA A 280 -11.44 0.51 -25.34
CA ALA A 280 -11.10 -0.02 -24.03
C ALA A 280 -11.98 -1.21 -23.63
N ILE A 281 -11.44 -2.09 -22.81
CA ILE A 281 -12.13 -3.26 -22.26
C ILE A 281 -12.25 -3.09 -20.75
N VAL A 282 -13.49 -3.14 -20.25
CA VAL A 282 -13.78 -3.09 -18.81
C VAL A 282 -14.41 -4.41 -18.39
N ARG A 283 -13.79 -5.13 -17.47
CA ARG A 283 -14.29 -6.45 -17.06
C ARG A 283 -14.02 -6.75 -15.59
N ARG A 284 -14.79 -7.67 -15.06
CA ARG A 284 -14.63 -8.22 -13.71
C ARG A 284 -14.86 -9.74 -13.78
N PRO A 285 -14.01 -10.57 -13.15
CA PRO A 285 -14.20 -12.01 -13.07
C PRO A 285 -15.45 -12.40 -12.30
N GLY A 286 -15.96 -13.60 -12.54
CA GLY A 286 -17.06 -14.19 -11.80
C GLY A 286 -16.72 -14.45 -10.33
N ILE A 287 -17.74 -14.57 -9.48
CA ILE A 287 -17.61 -14.91 -8.07
C ILE A 287 -17.26 -16.39 -7.93
N PHE A 288 -16.28 -16.73 -7.10
CA PHE A 288 -15.85 -18.11 -6.89
C PHE A 288 -15.45 -18.37 -5.44
N LYS A 289 -15.43 -19.66 -5.06
CA LYS A 289 -14.93 -20.13 -3.76
C LYS A 289 -13.39 -20.19 -3.80
N ARG A 290 -12.73 -19.49 -2.87
CA ARG A 290 -11.27 -19.48 -2.76
C ARG A 290 -10.77 -20.76 -2.10
N ASN A 291 -9.81 -21.42 -2.75
CA ASN A 291 -9.13 -22.61 -2.23
C ASN A 291 -7.67 -22.26 -1.93
N TYR A 292 -7.43 -21.87 -0.69
CA TYR A 292 -6.10 -21.48 -0.21
C TYR A 292 -5.18 -22.70 -0.05
N VAL A 293 -3.91 -22.53 -0.42
CA VAL A 293 -2.85 -23.54 -0.33
C VAL A 293 -1.54 -22.88 0.09
N ALA A 294 -0.61 -23.65 0.65
CA ALA A 294 0.70 -23.11 1.04
C ALA A 294 1.54 -22.66 -0.18
N ASN A 295 1.50 -23.46 -1.26
CA ASN A 295 2.22 -23.19 -2.50
C ASN A 295 1.25 -23.20 -3.68
N GLY A 296 1.06 -22.08 -4.35
CA GLY A 296 0.07 -21.94 -5.43
C GLY A 296 0.31 -20.70 -6.29
N ILE A 297 -0.78 -20.10 -6.76
CA ILE A 297 -0.73 -18.84 -7.49
C ILE A 297 -0.81 -17.69 -6.47
N PRO A 298 0.08 -16.70 -6.49
CA PRO A 298 -0.03 -15.51 -5.66
C PRO A 298 -1.38 -14.82 -5.89
N TYR A 299 -2.16 -14.61 -4.82
CA TYR A 299 -3.49 -14.03 -4.87
C TYR A 299 -3.52 -12.68 -4.15
N ILE A 300 -3.74 -11.62 -4.90
CA ILE A 300 -3.69 -10.25 -4.39
C ILE A 300 -5.11 -9.73 -4.20
N LYS A 301 -5.46 -9.36 -2.96
CA LYS A 301 -6.77 -8.79 -2.61
C LYS A 301 -6.87 -7.33 -3.03
N GLY A 302 -8.09 -6.79 -3.05
CA GLY A 302 -8.33 -5.41 -3.48
C GLY A 302 -7.55 -4.35 -2.71
N SER A 303 -7.38 -4.51 -1.39
CA SER A 303 -6.57 -3.60 -0.57
C SER A 303 -5.05 -3.81 -0.71
N GLU A 304 -4.63 -5.02 -1.09
CA GLU A 304 -3.22 -5.40 -1.15
C GLU A 304 -2.53 -4.89 -2.42
N ILE A 305 -3.28 -4.60 -3.50
CA ILE A 305 -2.72 -4.02 -4.73
C ILE A 305 -2.03 -2.66 -4.50
N PHE A 306 -2.36 -1.96 -3.42
CA PHE A 306 -1.79 -0.64 -3.10
C PHE A 306 -0.52 -0.72 -2.23
N LEU A 307 -0.14 -1.91 -1.76
CA LEU A 307 1.06 -2.10 -0.96
C LEU A 307 2.32 -1.85 -1.80
N ASN A 308 3.37 -1.35 -1.15
CA ASN A 308 4.71 -1.25 -1.74
C ASN A 308 5.28 -2.61 -2.14
N ASN A 309 4.94 -3.65 -1.38
CA ASN A 309 5.27 -5.03 -1.67
C ASN A 309 4.07 -5.93 -1.34
N PRO A 310 3.21 -6.23 -2.33
CA PRO A 310 2.04 -7.05 -2.11
C PRO A 310 2.36 -8.55 -1.96
N PHE A 311 3.56 -8.98 -2.36
CA PHE A 311 3.92 -10.40 -2.44
C PHE A 311 4.52 -10.97 -1.16
N ARG A 312 5.04 -10.11 -0.29
CA ARG A 312 5.80 -10.55 0.90
C ARG A 312 5.04 -11.56 1.78
N ARG A 313 3.72 -11.43 1.85
CA ARG A 313 2.84 -12.29 2.66
C ARG A 313 1.48 -12.51 1.99
N CYS A 314 1.45 -12.53 0.66
CA CYS A 314 0.21 -12.77 -0.05
C CYS A 314 -0.25 -14.22 0.16
N GLU A 315 -1.54 -14.43 0.12
CA GLU A 315 -2.13 -15.75 0.10
C GLU A 315 -1.94 -16.39 -1.27
N HIS A 316 -1.98 -17.72 -1.31
CA HIS A 316 -1.86 -18.46 -2.56
C HIS A 316 -3.12 -19.31 -2.80
N LEU A 317 -3.57 -19.34 -4.05
CA LEU A 317 -4.69 -20.18 -4.47
C LEU A 317 -4.23 -21.40 -5.26
N SER A 318 -5.00 -22.49 -5.12
CA SER A 318 -4.76 -23.73 -5.85
C SER A 318 -4.87 -23.53 -7.37
N ARG A 319 -3.86 -23.93 -8.15
CA ARG A 319 -3.87 -23.85 -9.62
C ARG A 319 -4.98 -24.71 -10.24
N THR A 320 -5.31 -25.85 -9.65
CA THR A 320 -6.25 -26.82 -10.21
C THR A 320 -7.70 -26.59 -9.77
N ARG A 321 -7.93 -25.83 -8.69
CA ARG A 321 -9.27 -25.62 -8.12
C ARG A 321 -9.75 -24.16 -8.22
N THR A 322 -8.95 -23.28 -8.82
CA THR A 322 -9.32 -21.87 -9.00
C THR A 322 -9.86 -21.68 -10.40
N PRO A 323 -11.14 -21.30 -10.58
CA PRO A 323 -11.69 -20.94 -11.88
C PRO A 323 -11.22 -19.52 -12.28
N PHE A 324 -11.45 -19.15 -13.54
CA PHE A 324 -11.22 -17.79 -14.06
C PHE A 324 -9.78 -17.28 -13.91
N ILE A 325 -8.77 -18.16 -13.88
CA ILE A 325 -7.36 -17.77 -13.71
C ILE A 325 -6.95 -16.75 -14.77
N ASP A 326 -7.25 -17.00 -16.04
CA ASP A 326 -6.86 -16.12 -17.14
C ASP A 326 -7.51 -14.73 -17.03
N GLU A 327 -8.77 -14.66 -16.57
CA GLU A 327 -9.47 -13.40 -16.36
C GLU A 327 -8.91 -12.63 -15.15
N MET A 328 -8.39 -13.35 -14.16
CA MET A 328 -7.82 -12.79 -12.93
C MET A 328 -6.35 -12.47 -13.04
N THR A 329 -5.63 -13.00 -14.03
CA THR A 329 -4.19 -12.78 -14.21
C THR A 329 -3.91 -11.29 -14.39
N LEU A 330 -2.86 -10.83 -13.70
CA LEU A 330 -2.44 -9.44 -13.71
C LEU A 330 -1.27 -9.25 -14.67
N TYR A 331 -1.44 -8.33 -15.62
CA TYR A 331 -0.45 -7.99 -16.65
C TYR A 331 -0.02 -6.55 -16.51
N GLU A 332 1.21 -6.27 -16.87
CA GLU A 332 1.74 -4.92 -16.91
C GLU A 332 0.87 -3.96 -17.74
N GLY A 333 0.59 -2.80 -17.20
CA GLY A 333 -0.21 -1.76 -17.84
C GLY A 333 -1.73 -1.93 -17.72
N GLN A 334 -2.24 -2.97 -17.05
CA GLN A 334 -3.65 -3.01 -16.65
C GLN A 334 -3.94 -1.94 -15.60
N ILE A 335 -5.08 -1.29 -15.72
CA ILE A 335 -5.61 -0.40 -14.70
C ILE A 335 -6.60 -1.19 -13.85
N LEU A 336 -6.37 -1.24 -12.56
CA LEU A 336 -7.25 -1.89 -11.59
C LEU A 336 -8.04 -0.84 -10.83
N ILE A 337 -9.34 -1.07 -10.69
CA ILE A 337 -10.27 -0.20 -9.95
C ILE A 337 -10.97 -1.06 -8.90
N THR A 338 -10.85 -0.71 -7.63
CA THR A 338 -11.55 -1.43 -6.57
C THR A 338 -13.05 -1.24 -6.67
N CYS A 339 -13.81 -2.32 -6.70
CA CYS A 339 -15.26 -2.26 -6.88
C CYS A 339 -16.07 -2.52 -5.61
N ALA A 340 -15.43 -2.94 -4.51
CA ALA A 340 -16.05 -3.16 -3.21
C ALA A 340 -15.07 -2.77 -2.08
N GLY A 341 -15.58 -2.41 -0.92
CA GLY A 341 -14.78 -1.89 0.19
C GLY A 341 -14.30 -0.46 -0.07
N SER A 342 -13.03 -0.24 -0.35
CA SER A 342 -12.48 1.08 -0.76
C SER A 342 -12.77 1.34 -2.23
N VAL A 343 -14.06 1.50 -2.59
CA VAL A 343 -14.52 1.66 -3.97
C VAL A 343 -13.84 2.83 -4.68
N GLY A 344 -13.43 2.63 -5.94
CA GLY A 344 -12.91 3.69 -6.82
C GLY A 344 -11.44 4.01 -6.66
N SER A 345 -10.71 3.29 -5.81
CA SER A 345 -9.25 3.43 -5.77
C SER A 345 -8.62 2.78 -7.00
N VAL A 346 -7.65 3.46 -7.61
CA VAL A 346 -7.08 3.10 -8.91
C VAL A 346 -5.60 2.77 -8.80
N LYS A 347 -5.17 1.67 -9.40
CA LYS A 347 -3.77 1.23 -9.47
C LYS A 347 -3.43 0.81 -10.89
N MET A 348 -2.31 1.25 -11.40
CA MET A 348 -1.70 0.67 -12.62
C MET A 348 -0.78 -0.49 -12.23
N ILE A 349 -0.91 -1.61 -12.92
CA ILE A 349 -0.11 -2.81 -12.67
C ILE A 349 1.25 -2.66 -13.33
N THR A 350 2.27 -2.89 -12.53
CA THR A 350 3.69 -2.88 -12.90
C THR A 350 4.19 -4.32 -13.10
N LYS A 351 5.35 -4.46 -13.67
CA LYS A 351 5.87 -5.73 -14.21
C LYS A 351 6.02 -6.84 -13.16
N GLU A 352 6.25 -6.51 -11.88
CA GLU A 352 6.40 -7.50 -10.81
C GLU A 352 5.19 -8.43 -10.65
N TYR A 353 3.99 -7.95 -10.96
CA TYR A 353 2.79 -8.80 -10.89
C TYR A 353 2.76 -9.87 -11.99
N GLU A 354 3.23 -9.51 -13.18
CA GLU A 354 3.36 -10.41 -14.30
C GLU A 354 4.51 -11.41 -14.09
N ASP A 355 5.68 -10.94 -13.63
CA ASP A 355 6.85 -11.78 -13.31
C ASP A 355 6.51 -12.84 -12.25
N LYS A 356 5.71 -12.47 -11.23
CA LYS A 356 5.22 -13.38 -10.18
C LYS A 356 4.01 -14.22 -10.63
N LYS A 357 3.48 -14.00 -11.85
CA LYS A 357 2.26 -14.67 -12.38
C LYS A 357 1.09 -14.55 -11.41
N ALA A 358 0.91 -13.36 -10.84
CA ALA A 358 -0.10 -13.11 -9.82
C ALA A 358 -1.51 -13.01 -10.41
N ILE A 359 -2.50 -13.36 -9.60
CA ILE A 359 -3.91 -13.11 -9.90
C ILE A 359 -4.49 -12.11 -8.91
N GLY A 360 -5.37 -11.24 -9.40
CA GLY A 360 -6.10 -10.27 -8.58
C GLY A 360 -7.49 -10.75 -8.19
N SER A 361 -8.00 -10.26 -7.07
CA SER A 361 -9.34 -10.58 -6.56
C SER A 361 -10.45 -10.32 -7.58
N GLN A 362 -11.55 -11.04 -7.44
CA GLN A 362 -12.81 -10.78 -8.13
C GLN A 362 -13.46 -9.43 -7.79
N ASP A 363 -13.08 -8.84 -6.65
CA ASP A 363 -13.59 -7.53 -6.20
C ASP A 363 -12.78 -6.35 -6.76
N ILE A 364 -12.20 -6.55 -7.95
CA ILE A 364 -11.41 -5.58 -8.70
C ILE A 364 -11.91 -5.57 -10.15
N ILE A 365 -12.25 -4.39 -10.66
CA ILE A 365 -12.53 -4.16 -12.08
C ILE A 365 -11.19 -3.94 -12.80
N ARG A 366 -11.05 -4.50 -13.97
CA ARG A 366 -9.89 -4.37 -14.86
C ARG A 366 -10.27 -3.51 -16.05
N LEU A 367 -9.50 -2.46 -16.28
CA LEU A 367 -9.61 -1.59 -17.44
C LEU A 367 -8.32 -1.75 -18.27
N ILE A 368 -8.49 -2.06 -19.54
CA ILE A 368 -7.42 -2.22 -20.52
C ILE A 368 -7.73 -1.32 -21.70
N SER A 369 -6.91 -0.31 -21.95
CA SER A 369 -7.05 0.54 -23.13
C SER A 369 -6.11 0.09 -24.24
N ASN A 370 -6.65 -0.03 -25.44
CA ASN A 370 -5.91 -0.21 -26.70
C ASN A 370 -6.06 1.02 -27.60
N ASP A 371 -6.55 2.12 -27.06
CA ASP A 371 -6.76 3.37 -27.79
C ASP A 371 -5.43 4.15 -27.90
N GLU A 372 -5.20 4.75 -29.06
CA GLU A 372 -3.97 5.49 -29.33
C GLU A 372 -3.96 6.88 -28.70
N LEU A 373 -5.14 7.48 -28.54
CA LEU A 373 -5.30 8.82 -27.96
C LEU A 373 -5.59 8.74 -26.45
N TYR A 374 -6.53 7.87 -26.06
CA TYR A 374 -6.84 7.59 -24.67
C TYR A 374 -5.97 6.44 -24.15
N THR A 375 -4.65 6.66 -24.13
CA THR A 375 -3.70 5.63 -23.68
C THR A 375 -4.01 5.17 -22.25
N ARG A 376 -3.58 3.96 -21.90
CA ARG A 376 -3.75 3.45 -20.53
C ARG A 376 -3.11 4.36 -19.48
N GLU A 377 -2.00 4.99 -19.81
CA GLU A 377 -1.28 5.93 -18.94
C GLU A 377 -2.08 7.22 -18.74
N TYR A 378 -2.73 7.74 -19.80
CA TYR A 378 -3.63 8.86 -19.70
C TYR A 378 -4.85 8.53 -18.84
N LEU A 379 -5.52 7.40 -19.10
CA LEU A 379 -6.69 6.96 -18.35
C LEU A 379 -6.36 6.72 -16.88
N PHE A 380 -5.21 6.12 -16.59
CA PHE A 380 -4.74 5.94 -15.21
C PHE A 380 -4.59 7.27 -14.49
N THR A 381 -3.98 8.26 -15.14
CA THR A 381 -3.80 9.60 -14.57
C THR A 381 -5.15 10.29 -14.38
N TYR A 382 -6.05 10.20 -15.36
CA TYR A 382 -7.36 10.81 -15.32
C TYR A 382 -8.24 10.25 -14.19
N LEU A 383 -8.29 8.93 -14.04
CA LEU A 383 -9.07 8.26 -13.00
C LEU A 383 -8.59 8.56 -11.57
N GLN A 384 -7.37 9.05 -11.40
CA GLN A 384 -6.86 9.51 -10.10
C GLN A 384 -7.11 10.99 -9.82
N MET A 385 -7.76 11.75 -10.73
CA MET A 385 -8.12 13.12 -10.44
C MET A 385 -9.19 13.17 -9.34
N PRO A 386 -9.10 14.10 -8.37
CA PRO A 386 -10.03 14.14 -7.23
C PRO A 386 -11.50 14.19 -7.62
N PHE A 387 -11.85 15.02 -8.63
CA PHE A 387 -13.24 15.12 -9.09
C PHE A 387 -13.75 13.82 -9.76
N VAL A 388 -12.86 13.05 -10.42
CA VAL A 388 -13.23 11.76 -11.02
C VAL A 388 -13.42 10.73 -9.92
N TYR A 389 -12.56 10.71 -8.91
CA TYR A 389 -12.75 9.86 -7.74
C TYR A 389 -14.11 10.13 -7.07
N ASP A 390 -14.45 11.39 -6.81
CA ASP A 390 -15.73 11.74 -6.21
C ASP A 390 -16.91 11.43 -7.14
N TYR A 391 -16.74 11.55 -8.45
CA TYR A 391 -17.73 11.09 -9.42
C TYR A 391 -17.98 9.58 -9.30
N ILE A 392 -16.92 8.77 -9.17
CA ILE A 392 -17.03 7.32 -8.93
C ILE A 392 -17.76 7.05 -7.61
N GLN A 393 -17.48 7.83 -6.53
CA GLN A 393 -18.19 7.70 -5.27
C GLN A 393 -19.70 7.91 -5.40
N SER A 394 -20.15 8.75 -6.31
CA SER A 394 -21.58 8.99 -6.57
C SER A 394 -22.30 7.79 -7.18
N MET A 395 -21.56 6.90 -7.84
CA MET A 395 -22.10 5.72 -8.52
C MET A 395 -22.31 4.52 -7.59
N LYS A 396 -21.77 4.57 -6.37
CA LYS A 396 -21.86 3.45 -5.42
C LYS A 396 -23.30 3.10 -5.11
N TYR A 397 -23.58 1.82 -5.05
CA TYR A 397 -24.87 1.26 -4.65
C TYR A 397 -24.67 0.09 -3.66
N GLY A 398 -25.74 -0.31 -2.98
CA GLY A 398 -25.74 -1.34 -1.94
C GLY A 398 -25.85 -0.75 -0.53
N SER A 399 -26.54 -1.44 0.36
CA SER A 399 -26.87 -0.96 1.72
C SER A 399 -25.86 -1.36 2.79
N VAL A 400 -25.20 -2.52 2.63
CA VAL A 400 -24.24 -3.05 3.62
C VAL A 400 -22.81 -3.00 3.06
N ILE A 401 -22.66 -3.44 1.83
CA ILE A 401 -21.37 -3.36 1.11
C ILE A 401 -21.61 -2.54 -0.15
N GLU A 402 -21.14 -1.31 -0.13
CA GLU A 402 -21.18 -0.44 -1.30
C GLU A 402 -20.25 -0.99 -2.39
N ARG A 403 -20.73 -0.91 -3.65
CA ARG A 403 -19.99 -1.40 -4.80
C ARG A 403 -20.29 -0.62 -6.09
N ILE A 404 -19.43 -0.82 -7.08
CA ILE A 404 -19.64 -0.43 -8.48
C ILE A 404 -19.44 -1.68 -9.37
N GLU A 405 -19.96 -1.62 -10.58
CA GLU A 405 -19.84 -2.68 -11.60
C GLU A 405 -19.12 -2.15 -12.85
N PRO A 406 -18.68 -3.01 -13.79
CA PRO A 406 -18.02 -2.59 -15.02
C PRO A 406 -18.73 -1.48 -15.78
N PHE A 407 -20.05 -1.57 -15.94
CA PHE A 407 -20.84 -0.57 -16.66
C PHE A 407 -20.81 0.83 -16.02
N HIS A 408 -20.58 0.93 -14.70
CA HIS A 408 -20.36 2.23 -14.06
C HIS A 408 -19.03 2.85 -14.53
N VAL A 409 -17.98 2.04 -14.64
CA VAL A 409 -16.68 2.49 -15.14
C VAL A 409 -16.79 2.87 -16.63
N GLU A 410 -17.48 2.07 -17.44
CA GLU A 410 -17.73 2.37 -18.86
C GLU A 410 -18.46 3.69 -19.06
N SER A 411 -19.34 4.08 -18.14
CA SER A 411 -20.10 5.33 -18.22
C SER A 411 -19.33 6.57 -17.78
N ILE A 412 -18.09 6.47 -17.27
CA ILE A 412 -17.31 7.62 -16.84
C ILE A 412 -16.93 8.48 -18.05
N PRO A 413 -17.32 9.77 -18.07
CA PRO A 413 -16.85 10.70 -19.09
C PRO A 413 -15.35 10.95 -18.94
N VAL A 414 -14.63 10.91 -20.04
CA VAL A 414 -13.18 11.16 -20.11
C VAL A 414 -12.93 12.32 -21.06
N VAL A 415 -12.27 13.36 -20.58
CA VAL A 415 -11.85 14.50 -21.39
C VAL A 415 -10.94 14.03 -22.52
N THR A 416 -11.18 14.48 -23.74
CA THR A 416 -10.36 14.19 -24.90
C THR A 416 -9.02 14.92 -24.77
N PRO A 417 -7.87 14.22 -24.68
CA PRO A 417 -6.56 14.89 -24.66
C PRO A 417 -6.19 15.40 -26.05
N THR A 418 -5.25 16.33 -26.12
CA THR A 418 -4.48 16.49 -27.37
C THR A 418 -3.49 15.33 -27.50
N LYS A 419 -3.04 15.06 -28.71
CA LYS A 419 -2.04 14.00 -28.97
C LYS A 419 -0.77 14.23 -28.16
N GLU A 420 -0.30 15.47 -28.14
CA GLU A 420 0.91 15.88 -27.40
C GLU A 420 0.77 15.63 -25.90
N LEU A 421 -0.37 15.98 -25.31
CA LEU A 421 -0.62 15.74 -23.88
C LEU A 421 -0.66 14.24 -23.56
N SER A 422 -1.33 13.44 -24.42
CA SER A 422 -1.39 11.99 -24.23
C SER A 422 -0.01 11.36 -24.30
N GLU A 423 0.81 11.75 -25.26
CA GLU A 423 2.21 11.29 -25.42
C GLU A 423 3.07 11.70 -24.21
N GLU A 424 2.98 12.96 -23.76
CA GLU A 424 3.72 13.44 -22.59
C GLU A 424 3.34 12.66 -21.32
N ILE A 425 2.04 12.50 -21.02
CA ILE A 425 1.58 11.74 -19.87
C ILE A 425 2.04 10.28 -19.97
N THR A 426 1.97 9.70 -21.16
CA THR A 426 2.44 8.33 -21.40
C THR A 426 3.91 8.17 -21.05
N LEU A 427 4.77 9.08 -21.47
CA LEU A 427 6.20 9.04 -21.13
C LEU A 427 6.45 9.18 -19.62
N ILE A 428 5.72 10.07 -18.96
CA ILE A 428 5.85 10.29 -17.51
C ILE A 428 5.41 9.07 -16.73
N ILE A 429 4.25 8.47 -17.08
CA ILE A 429 3.72 7.30 -16.38
C ILE A 429 4.56 6.04 -16.66
N LYS A 430 5.15 5.89 -17.84
CA LYS A 430 6.14 4.83 -18.08
C LYS A 430 7.36 4.96 -17.17
N ARG A 431 7.85 6.18 -16.89
CA ARG A 431 8.89 6.39 -15.86
C ARG A 431 8.42 6.03 -14.46
N TYR A 432 7.19 6.40 -14.10
CA TYR A 432 6.57 5.98 -12.83
C TYR A 432 6.56 4.46 -12.68
N MET A 433 6.15 3.73 -13.72
CA MET A 433 6.10 2.27 -13.73
C MET A 433 7.50 1.65 -13.59
N ASP A 434 8.48 2.13 -14.36
CA ASP A 434 9.89 1.67 -14.29
C ASP A 434 10.46 1.90 -12.88
N TYR A 435 10.32 3.09 -12.33
CA TYR A 435 10.81 3.39 -10.98
C TYR A 435 10.15 2.53 -9.92
N THR A 436 8.83 2.28 -10.03
CA THR A 436 8.08 1.43 -9.10
C THR A 436 8.59 -0.02 -9.16
N TYR A 437 8.73 -0.57 -10.35
CA TYR A 437 9.23 -1.92 -10.56
C TYR A 437 10.67 -2.09 -10.05
N ARG A 438 11.57 -1.19 -10.41
CA ARG A 438 12.96 -1.23 -9.96
C ARG A 438 13.10 -1.08 -8.45
N ALA A 439 12.26 -0.23 -7.83
CA ALA A 439 12.21 -0.09 -6.37
C ALA A 439 11.80 -1.40 -5.70
N PHE A 440 10.80 -2.10 -6.26
CA PHE A 440 10.39 -3.42 -5.79
C PHE A 440 11.53 -4.44 -5.91
N ILE A 441 12.18 -4.53 -7.06
CA ILE A 441 13.28 -5.48 -7.30
C ILE A 441 14.47 -5.20 -6.37
N ALA A 442 14.85 -3.96 -6.16
CA ALA A 442 15.95 -3.60 -5.25
C ALA A 442 15.64 -4.03 -3.82
N GLU A 443 14.42 -3.79 -3.33
CA GLU A 443 13.99 -4.22 -1.99
C GLU A 443 13.97 -5.75 -1.85
N GLU A 444 13.37 -6.47 -2.81
CA GLU A 444 13.31 -7.95 -2.81
C GLU A 444 14.72 -8.55 -2.82
N ASN A 445 15.62 -8.03 -3.67
CA ASN A 445 17.00 -8.50 -3.73
C ASN A 445 17.73 -8.30 -2.40
N ALA A 446 17.54 -7.16 -1.72
CA ALA A 446 18.16 -6.92 -0.42
C ALA A 446 17.68 -7.93 0.62
N ILE A 447 16.38 -8.20 0.67
CA ILE A 447 15.79 -9.17 1.59
C ILE A 447 16.27 -10.59 1.26
N GLN A 448 16.27 -10.95 -0.01
CA GLN A 448 16.73 -12.26 -0.47
C GLN A 448 18.19 -12.52 -0.11
N ILE A 449 19.08 -11.54 -0.28
CA ILE A 449 20.49 -11.64 0.10
C ILE A 449 20.63 -11.99 1.60
N VAL A 450 19.86 -11.33 2.46
CA VAL A 450 19.85 -11.59 3.91
C VAL A 450 19.33 -13.00 4.21
N GLU A 451 18.25 -13.42 3.54
CA GLU A 451 17.68 -14.76 3.76
C GLU A 451 18.62 -15.87 3.30
N GLU A 452 19.18 -15.74 2.10
CA GLU A 452 20.14 -16.70 1.53
C GLU A 452 21.40 -16.83 2.38
N GLU A 453 21.91 -15.70 2.94
CA GLU A 453 23.09 -15.74 3.80
C GLU A 453 22.81 -16.47 5.11
N ILE A 454 21.63 -16.32 5.70
CA ILE A 454 21.24 -17.07 6.90
C ILE A 454 21.03 -18.55 6.57
N GLU A 455 20.36 -18.86 5.44
CA GLU A 455 20.09 -20.25 5.03
C GLU A 455 21.34 -21.04 4.67
N LYS A 456 22.37 -20.39 4.16
CA LYS A 456 23.67 -21.00 3.83
C LYS A 456 24.30 -21.72 5.02
N TRP A 457 24.09 -21.20 6.23
CA TRP A 457 24.66 -21.72 7.48
C TRP A 457 23.73 -22.66 8.24
N ASN A 458 22.47 -22.78 7.85
CA ASN A 458 21.45 -23.60 8.49
C ASN A 458 21.04 -24.83 7.64
N LYS A 459 21.86 -25.20 6.64
CA LYS A 459 21.68 -26.39 5.78
C LYS A 459 22.27 -27.64 6.41
#